data_235dbde7f64892967b1973ce19c3a43f
#
_entry.id   235dbde7f64892967b1973ce19c3a43f
#
_cell.length_a   1.000
_cell.length_b   1.000
_cell.length_c   1.000
_cell.angle_alpha   90.00
_cell.angle_beta   90.00
_cell.angle_gamma   90.00
#
_symmetry.space_group_name_H-M   'P 1'
#
loop_
_entity.id
_entity.type
_entity.pdbx_description
1 polymer ?
#
loop_
_entity_poly.entity_id
_entity_poly.type
_entity_poly.pdbx_seq_one_letter_code
_entity_poly.pdbx_strand_id
1 'polypeptide(L)'
;MKDEVIAQVIEIAMAIQQIPAPTFDEGERAEFVRAKFSEAGLSDVEIDQAGNVYGRWAGGDAPPLVVSAHLDTVFARGTNLRLTRTGNRIHGPGIGDNSMGVAALLGLAWTLQARGSRPRGDIWFVANTGEEGLGDLRGMKAVVDRFGANVTGYLVVEGAALGHVYHRAVGVHRYRISAKTAGGHAWSDYGHPSAVHELAALTARIAALTLPLTPRTTLNVGRIAGGTSINTVAAEASLELDMRSESPASLEDLVRRVDALIEAANRPGVRVEAEVIGHRPAGEIPASHPLVELAVACTRAQGIEPGLIGGSTDANVPLSRGIPAVVMGVTMGGGAHTPAEYVDVEPVMRGMKALEEFLERVWGIRS
;
A
#
# COMPACT_ATOMS: atom_id res chain seq x y z
N MET A 1 7.10 -25.14 9.64
CA MET A 1 6.01 -25.18 8.63
C MET A 1 6.19 -26.42 7.75
N LYS A 2 5.10 -27.12 7.36
CA LYS A 2 5.13 -28.32 6.51
C LYS A 2 5.00 -27.97 5.04
N ASP A 3 5.51 -28.81 4.14
CA ASP A 3 5.42 -28.60 2.68
C ASP A 3 3.96 -28.56 2.18
N GLU A 4 3.07 -29.32 2.82
CA GLU A 4 1.61 -29.31 2.53
C GLU A 4 0.99 -27.93 2.73
N VAL A 5 1.37 -27.21 3.81
CA VAL A 5 0.86 -25.84 4.07
C VAL A 5 1.36 -24.87 3.01
N ILE A 6 2.60 -25.03 2.54
CA ILE A 6 3.15 -24.17 1.49
C ILE A 6 2.41 -24.38 0.17
N ALA A 7 2.10 -25.63 -0.20
CA ALA A 7 1.30 -25.93 -1.38
C ALA A 7 -0.08 -25.27 -1.27
N GLN A 8 -0.74 -25.38 -0.10
CA GLN A 8 -2.04 -24.73 0.14
C GLN A 8 -1.96 -23.21 0.07
N VAL A 9 -0.87 -22.57 0.58
CA VAL A 9 -0.66 -21.12 0.47
C VAL A 9 -0.58 -20.69 -0.99
N ILE A 10 0.14 -21.44 -1.84
CA ILE A 10 0.27 -21.14 -3.26
C ILE A 10 -1.09 -21.31 -3.97
N GLU A 11 -1.82 -22.39 -3.69
CA GLU A 11 -3.13 -22.64 -4.28
C GLU A 11 -4.16 -21.58 -3.90
N ILE A 12 -4.19 -21.19 -2.62
CA ILE A 12 -5.13 -20.17 -2.17
C ILE A 12 -4.75 -18.78 -2.68
N ALA A 13 -3.46 -18.47 -2.85
CA ALA A 13 -3.01 -17.23 -3.49
C ALA A 13 -3.52 -17.14 -4.94
N MET A 14 -3.41 -18.22 -5.70
CA MET A 14 -3.97 -18.29 -7.05
C MET A 14 -5.50 -18.15 -7.06
N ALA A 15 -6.21 -18.76 -6.10
CA ALA A 15 -7.66 -18.63 -5.99
C ALA A 15 -8.10 -17.20 -5.63
N ILE A 16 -7.41 -16.53 -4.69
CA ILE A 16 -7.66 -15.14 -4.32
C ILE A 16 -7.41 -14.22 -5.51
N GLN A 17 -6.32 -14.43 -6.24
CA GLN A 17 -5.96 -13.62 -7.41
C GLN A 17 -7.01 -13.68 -8.52
N GLN A 18 -7.71 -14.82 -8.71
CA GLN A 18 -8.76 -14.97 -9.72
C GLN A 18 -10.04 -14.17 -9.40
N ILE A 19 -10.18 -13.62 -8.19
CA ILE A 19 -11.31 -12.78 -7.81
C ILE A 19 -10.93 -11.33 -8.05
N PRO A 20 -11.55 -10.60 -9.00
CA PRO A 20 -11.27 -9.19 -9.23
C PRO A 20 -11.54 -8.36 -7.96
N ALA A 21 -10.58 -7.51 -7.60
CA ALA A 21 -10.72 -6.62 -6.46
C ALA A 21 -10.03 -5.28 -6.74
N PRO A 22 -10.52 -4.46 -7.69
CA PRO A 22 -10.02 -3.12 -7.83
C PRO A 22 -10.30 -2.31 -6.56
N THR A 23 -9.43 -1.35 -6.24
CA THR A 23 -9.64 -0.44 -5.12
C THR A 23 -11.05 0.16 -5.15
N PHE A 24 -11.76 0.14 -4.02
CA PHE A 24 -13.17 0.44 -3.79
C PHE A 24 -14.20 -0.63 -4.24
N ASP A 25 -13.75 -1.76 -4.79
CA ASP A 25 -14.63 -2.85 -5.23
C ASP A 25 -14.06 -4.22 -4.80
N GLU A 26 -13.68 -4.32 -3.52
CA GLU A 26 -13.02 -5.48 -2.92
C GLU A 26 -14.00 -6.52 -2.35
N GLY A 27 -15.30 -6.20 -2.33
CA GLY A 27 -16.31 -6.96 -1.56
C GLY A 27 -16.37 -8.45 -1.86
N GLU A 28 -16.27 -8.88 -3.13
CA GLU A 28 -16.29 -10.28 -3.52
C GLU A 28 -15.09 -11.05 -2.95
N ARG A 29 -13.89 -10.45 -3.02
CA ARG A 29 -12.66 -11.03 -2.47
C ARG A 29 -12.70 -11.04 -0.94
N ALA A 30 -13.25 -9.99 -0.31
CA ALA A 30 -13.44 -9.92 1.14
C ALA A 30 -14.35 -11.05 1.65
N GLU A 31 -15.48 -11.32 1.00
CA GLU A 31 -16.36 -12.43 1.37
C GLU A 31 -15.69 -13.79 1.21
N PHE A 32 -14.91 -13.99 0.16
CA PHE A 32 -14.13 -15.20 -0.03
C PHE A 32 -13.13 -15.40 1.13
N VAL A 33 -12.36 -14.35 1.48
CA VAL A 33 -11.38 -14.41 2.57
C VAL A 33 -12.06 -14.60 3.92
N ARG A 34 -13.20 -13.96 4.17
CA ARG A 34 -14.01 -14.17 5.38
C ARG A 34 -14.38 -15.64 5.57
N ALA A 35 -14.87 -16.28 4.49
CA ALA A 35 -15.19 -17.71 4.53
C ALA A 35 -13.95 -18.55 4.85
N LYS A 36 -12.80 -18.23 4.22
CA LYS A 36 -11.53 -18.94 4.46
C LYS A 36 -10.97 -18.73 5.88
N PHE A 37 -11.14 -17.54 6.47
CA PHE A 37 -10.79 -17.31 7.87
C PHE A 37 -11.63 -18.17 8.82
N SER A 38 -12.93 -18.32 8.56
CA SER A 38 -13.81 -19.21 9.32
C SER A 38 -13.40 -20.67 9.17
N GLU A 39 -13.11 -21.14 7.94
CA GLU A 39 -12.62 -22.49 7.66
C GLU A 39 -11.28 -22.79 8.35
N ALA A 40 -10.41 -21.78 8.49
CA ALA A 40 -9.13 -21.88 9.19
C ALA A 40 -9.28 -21.90 10.73
N GLY A 41 -10.50 -21.85 11.26
CA GLY A 41 -10.78 -21.93 12.71
C GLY A 41 -10.50 -20.65 13.47
N LEU A 42 -10.45 -19.49 12.80
CA LEU A 42 -10.35 -18.19 13.45
C LEU A 42 -11.70 -17.86 14.12
N SER A 43 -11.65 -17.23 15.29
CA SER A 43 -12.82 -16.67 15.99
C SER A 43 -13.03 -15.20 15.59
N ASP A 44 -14.18 -14.64 15.98
CA ASP A 44 -14.55 -13.25 15.76
C ASP A 44 -14.37 -12.81 14.30
N VAL A 45 -14.73 -13.70 13.36
CA VAL A 45 -14.60 -13.45 11.92
C VAL A 45 -15.72 -12.52 11.46
N GLU A 46 -15.34 -11.34 11.00
CA GLU A 46 -16.28 -10.29 10.56
C GLU A 46 -15.72 -9.47 9.40
N ILE A 47 -16.59 -8.73 8.74
CA ILE A 47 -16.25 -7.65 7.80
C ILE A 47 -16.74 -6.34 8.42
N ASP A 48 -15.86 -5.33 8.52
CA ASP A 48 -16.21 -4.01 9.02
C ASP A 48 -16.83 -3.10 7.93
N GLN A 49 -17.19 -1.87 8.32
CA GLN A 49 -17.76 -0.89 7.39
C GLN A 49 -16.79 -0.41 6.30
N ALA A 50 -15.48 -0.53 6.53
CA ALA A 50 -14.47 -0.22 5.53
C ALA A 50 -14.26 -1.38 4.53
N GLY A 51 -14.85 -2.56 4.81
CA GLY A 51 -14.69 -3.78 4.02
C GLY A 51 -13.51 -4.64 4.44
N ASN A 52 -12.85 -4.32 5.57
CA ASN A 52 -11.77 -5.14 6.11
C ASN A 52 -12.31 -6.45 6.69
N VAL A 53 -11.62 -7.54 6.42
CA VAL A 53 -11.93 -8.85 6.99
C VAL A 53 -11.03 -9.09 8.20
N TYR A 54 -11.63 -9.39 9.33
CA TYR A 54 -10.93 -9.73 10.57
C TYR A 54 -11.10 -11.19 10.92
N GLY A 55 -10.12 -11.75 11.61
CA GLY A 55 -10.20 -13.06 12.24
C GLY A 55 -9.20 -13.14 13.38
N ARG A 56 -9.61 -13.65 14.53
CA ARG A 56 -8.79 -13.72 15.75
C ARG A 56 -8.32 -15.15 16.01
N TRP A 57 -7.02 -15.30 16.23
CA TRP A 57 -6.45 -16.47 16.88
C TRP A 57 -6.25 -16.16 18.37
N ALA A 58 -6.98 -16.85 19.22
CA ALA A 58 -6.96 -16.60 20.65
C ALA A 58 -5.61 -16.97 21.29
N GLY A 59 -5.09 -16.04 22.09
CA GLY A 59 -3.86 -16.20 22.86
C GLY A 59 -4.06 -16.02 24.36
N GLY A 60 -3.08 -15.42 25.02
CA GLY A 60 -3.08 -15.02 26.43
C GLY A 60 -3.39 -13.53 26.60
N ASP A 61 -2.95 -12.98 27.74
CA ASP A 61 -3.32 -11.64 28.21
C ASP A 61 -2.34 -10.53 27.75
N ALA A 62 -1.30 -10.87 27.00
CA ALA A 62 -0.40 -9.84 26.45
C ALA A 62 -1.12 -9.00 25.36
N PRO A 63 -0.67 -7.76 25.11
CA PRO A 63 -1.23 -6.94 24.03
C PRO A 63 -1.24 -7.72 22.70
N PRO A 64 -2.28 -7.59 21.87
CA PRO A 64 -2.42 -8.35 20.65
C PRO A 64 -1.36 -7.94 19.60
N LEU A 65 -1.07 -8.86 18.68
CA LEU A 65 -0.38 -8.58 17.44
C LEU A 65 -1.41 -8.45 16.31
N VAL A 66 -1.30 -7.42 15.50
CA VAL A 66 -2.11 -7.27 14.27
C VAL A 66 -1.25 -7.66 13.07
N VAL A 67 -1.73 -8.61 12.27
CA VAL A 67 -1.05 -9.10 11.06
C VAL A 67 -1.96 -8.81 9.88
N SER A 68 -1.52 -7.98 8.95
CA SER A 68 -2.37 -7.51 7.85
C SER A 68 -1.77 -7.73 6.47
N ALA A 69 -2.65 -7.85 5.46
CA ALA A 69 -2.33 -7.83 4.04
C ALA A 69 -3.53 -7.26 3.27
N HIS A 70 -3.29 -6.43 2.24
CA HIS A 70 -4.40 -5.78 1.55
C HIS A 70 -5.06 -6.67 0.50
N LEU A 71 -6.38 -6.45 0.33
CA LEU A 71 -7.23 -7.19 -0.60
C LEU A 71 -7.21 -6.64 -2.01
N ASP A 72 -7.10 -5.30 -2.13
CA ASP A 72 -7.26 -4.62 -3.40
C ASP A 72 -6.03 -4.72 -4.30
N THR A 73 -6.24 -4.39 -5.56
CA THR A 73 -5.21 -4.31 -6.59
C THR A 73 -5.44 -3.08 -7.47
N VAL A 74 -4.40 -2.63 -8.17
CA VAL A 74 -4.49 -1.54 -9.15
C VAL A 74 -5.26 -1.92 -10.42
N PHE A 75 -5.61 -3.20 -10.59
CA PHE A 75 -6.19 -3.72 -11.82
C PHE A 75 -7.71 -3.52 -11.87
N ALA A 76 -8.21 -2.96 -12.98
CA ALA A 76 -9.65 -2.81 -13.20
C ALA A 76 -10.37 -4.18 -13.28
N ARG A 77 -11.66 -4.22 -12.93
CA ARG A 77 -12.48 -5.45 -12.89
C ARG A 77 -12.48 -6.25 -14.21
N GLY A 78 -12.33 -5.62 -15.34
CA GLY A 78 -12.26 -6.28 -16.65
C GLY A 78 -10.85 -6.78 -17.04
N THR A 79 -9.85 -6.65 -16.19
CA THR A 79 -8.49 -7.10 -16.48
C THR A 79 -8.45 -8.63 -16.63
N ASN A 80 -7.71 -9.11 -17.64
CA ASN A 80 -7.49 -10.55 -17.80
C ASN A 80 -6.61 -11.08 -16.66
N LEU A 81 -7.20 -11.83 -15.75
CA LEU A 81 -6.54 -12.41 -14.57
C LEU A 81 -5.92 -13.80 -14.83
N ARG A 82 -5.80 -14.21 -16.08
CA ARG A 82 -5.23 -15.52 -16.42
C ARG A 82 -3.86 -15.71 -15.80
N LEU A 83 -3.72 -16.77 -15.01
CA LEU A 83 -2.44 -17.23 -14.48
C LEU A 83 -1.69 -18.10 -15.48
N THR A 84 -0.39 -17.98 -15.53
CA THR A 84 0.50 -18.90 -16.25
C THR A 84 1.67 -19.29 -15.35
N ARG A 85 2.09 -20.56 -15.45
CA ARG A 85 3.24 -21.06 -14.70
C ARG A 85 4.39 -21.36 -15.66
N THR A 86 5.57 -20.81 -15.36
CA THR A 86 6.78 -21.04 -16.16
C THR A 86 7.91 -21.41 -15.20
N GLY A 87 8.26 -22.69 -15.14
CA GLY A 87 9.27 -23.19 -14.20
C GLY A 87 8.87 -22.90 -12.75
N ASN A 88 9.69 -22.13 -12.05
CA ASN A 88 9.50 -21.73 -10.65
C ASN A 88 8.63 -20.47 -10.49
N ARG A 89 8.04 -19.91 -11.57
CA ARG A 89 7.28 -18.67 -11.54
C ARG A 89 5.82 -18.88 -11.81
N ILE A 90 4.99 -18.14 -11.08
CA ILE A 90 3.57 -17.95 -11.36
C ILE A 90 3.40 -16.50 -11.80
N HIS A 91 2.89 -16.30 -13.01
CA HIS A 91 2.64 -14.99 -13.61
C HIS A 91 1.14 -14.71 -13.58
N GLY A 92 0.79 -13.51 -13.22
CA GLY A 92 -0.57 -12.98 -13.27
C GLY A 92 -0.71 -11.67 -12.48
N PRO A 93 -1.54 -10.74 -12.94
CA PRO A 93 -1.71 -9.44 -12.30
C PRO A 93 -2.26 -9.58 -10.88
N GLY A 94 -1.62 -8.96 -9.87
CA GLY A 94 -2.02 -9.01 -8.47
C GLY A 94 -1.70 -10.32 -7.74
N ILE A 95 -0.84 -11.20 -8.31
CA ILE A 95 -0.45 -12.45 -7.64
C ILE A 95 0.51 -12.19 -6.48
N GLY A 96 1.45 -11.26 -6.65
CA GLY A 96 2.39 -10.83 -5.62
C GLY A 96 1.84 -9.70 -4.77
N ASP A 97 1.15 -8.78 -5.43
CA ASP A 97 0.62 -7.54 -4.87
C ASP A 97 -0.93 -7.54 -4.90
N ASN A 98 -1.68 -8.06 -3.84
CA ASN A 98 -1.09 -8.69 -2.64
C ASN A 98 -1.78 -10.04 -2.35
N SER A 99 -2.18 -10.79 -3.40
CA SER A 99 -2.85 -12.10 -3.22
C SER A 99 -2.00 -13.09 -2.42
N MET A 100 -0.67 -13.06 -2.60
CA MET A 100 0.27 -13.90 -1.86
C MET A 100 0.36 -13.48 -0.39
N GLY A 101 0.29 -12.18 -0.09
CA GLY A 101 0.26 -11.68 1.29
C GLY A 101 -1.02 -12.12 2.02
N VAL A 102 -2.18 -11.98 1.38
CA VAL A 102 -3.46 -12.46 1.95
C VAL A 102 -3.43 -13.99 2.16
N ALA A 103 -2.88 -14.74 1.22
CA ALA A 103 -2.72 -16.19 1.36
C ALA A 103 -1.80 -16.58 2.53
N ALA A 104 -0.77 -15.76 2.79
CA ALA A 104 0.13 -15.98 3.92
C ALA A 104 -0.58 -15.85 5.26
N LEU A 105 -1.57 -14.95 5.41
CA LEU A 105 -2.38 -14.87 6.62
C LEU A 105 -3.06 -16.21 6.94
N LEU A 106 -3.64 -16.86 5.92
CA LEU A 106 -4.26 -18.19 6.05
C LEU A 106 -3.22 -19.26 6.38
N GLY A 107 -2.07 -19.25 5.70
CA GLY A 107 -0.97 -20.19 5.96
C GLY A 107 -0.45 -20.11 7.39
N LEU A 108 -0.38 -18.90 7.96
CA LEU A 108 -0.02 -18.70 9.37
C LEU A 108 -1.09 -19.24 10.30
N ALA A 109 -2.38 -18.99 10.02
CA ALA A 109 -3.50 -19.53 10.80
C ALA A 109 -3.50 -21.07 10.80
N TRP A 110 -3.35 -21.71 9.62
CA TRP A 110 -3.24 -23.18 9.52
C TRP A 110 -2.05 -23.75 10.28
N THR A 111 -0.92 -23.03 10.28
CA THR A 111 0.27 -23.46 11.03
C THR A 111 0.03 -23.40 12.53
N LEU A 112 -0.59 -22.32 13.03
CA LEU A 112 -0.97 -22.19 14.44
C LEU A 112 -1.95 -23.29 14.85
N GLN A 113 -2.94 -23.59 14.01
CA GLN A 113 -3.91 -24.67 14.23
C GLN A 113 -3.24 -26.05 14.29
N ALA A 114 -2.39 -26.39 13.30
CA ALA A 114 -1.71 -27.67 13.23
C ALA A 114 -0.77 -27.93 14.41
N ARG A 115 -0.24 -26.86 15.03
CA ARG A 115 0.61 -26.96 16.22
C ARG A 115 -0.15 -26.91 17.55
N GLY A 116 -1.42 -26.54 17.54
CA GLY A 116 -2.17 -26.21 18.75
C GLY A 116 -1.54 -25.06 19.52
N SER A 117 -0.96 -24.09 18.80
CA SER A 117 -0.20 -23.00 19.41
C SER A 117 -1.10 -22.06 20.19
N ARG A 118 -0.67 -21.68 21.41
CA ARG A 118 -1.31 -20.64 22.21
C ARG A 118 -0.28 -19.51 22.44
N PRO A 119 -0.31 -18.45 21.62
CA PRO A 119 0.59 -17.32 21.77
C PRO A 119 0.31 -16.55 23.07
N ARG A 120 1.25 -15.68 23.49
CA ARG A 120 1.12 -14.91 24.74
C ARG A 120 0.04 -13.81 24.69
N GLY A 121 -0.31 -13.35 23.50
CA GLY A 121 -1.40 -12.43 23.23
C GLY A 121 -2.20 -12.89 22.00
N ASP A 122 -3.36 -12.32 21.80
CA ASP A 122 -4.17 -12.59 20.60
C ASP A 122 -3.43 -12.19 19.32
N ILE A 123 -3.63 -12.97 18.24
CA ILE A 123 -3.21 -12.57 16.90
C ILE A 123 -4.46 -12.22 16.10
N TRP A 124 -4.53 -10.98 15.63
CA TRP A 124 -5.57 -10.55 14.72
C TRP A 124 -5.06 -10.57 13.29
N PHE A 125 -5.60 -11.47 12.48
CA PHE A 125 -5.38 -11.49 11.04
C PHE A 125 -6.38 -10.54 10.38
N VAL A 126 -5.87 -9.65 9.53
CA VAL A 126 -6.69 -8.63 8.88
C VAL A 126 -6.38 -8.61 7.38
N ALA A 127 -7.38 -8.92 6.56
CA ALA A 127 -7.29 -8.65 5.13
C ALA A 127 -7.98 -7.29 4.89
N ASN A 128 -7.18 -6.24 4.69
CA ASN A 128 -7.66 -4.87 4.64
C ASN A 128 -7.89 -4.37 3.21
N THR A 129 -8.66 -3.30 3.07
CA THR A 129 -9.07 -2.70 1.80
C THR A 129 -8.36 -1.38 1.55
N GLY A 130 -8.29 -0.96 0.26
CA GLY A 130 -7.91 0.39 -0.12
C GLY A 130 -6.47 0.75 0.19
N GLU A 131 -5.53 -0.19 0.04
CA GLU A 131 -4.10 0.11 0.07
C GLU A 131 -3.69 0.85 -1.19
N GLU A 132 -4.19 0.45 -2.35
CA GLU A 132 -3.74 0.90 -3.64
C GLU A 132 -4.28 2.27 -4.06
N GLY A 133 -3.46 2.99 -4.81
CA GLY A 133 -3.85 4.17 -5.55
C GLY A 133 -4.56 5.24 -4.73
N LEU A 134 -5.81 5.50 -5.08
CA LEU A 134 -6.69 6.47 -4.42
C LEU A 134 -7.47 5.90 -3.23
N GLY A 135 -7.28 4.63 -2.90
CA GLY A 135 -7.82 4.00 -1.68
C GLY A 135 -7.27 4.61 -0.40
N ASP A 136 -6.08 5.20 -0.49
CA ASP A 136 -5.50 6.09 0.51
C ASP A 136 -5.40 5.46 1.91
N LEU A 137 -5.14 4.14 1.94
CA LEU A 137 -5.00 3.33 3.17
C LEU A 137 -6.26 3.34 4.04
N ARG A 138 -7.46 3.51 3.45
CA ARG A 138 -8.72 3.64 4.20
C ARG A 138 -8.98 2.46 5.12
N GLY A 139 -8.68 1.26 4.65
CA GLY A 139 -8.83 0.04 5.44
C GLY A 139 -7.89 0.02 6.65
N MET A 140 -6.60 0.28 6.43
CA MET A 140 -5.63 0.32 7.53
C MET A 140 -5.90 1.46 8.51
N LYS A 141 -6.42 2.62 8.05
CA LYS A 141 -6.87 3.69 8.97
C LYS A 141 -7.94 3.17 9.95
N ALA A 142 -8.93 2.43 9.44
CA ALA A 142 -9.97 1.80 10.28
C ALA A 142 -9.38 0.73 11.22
N VAL A 143 -8.42 -0.08 10.75
CA VAL A 143 -7.72 -1.07 11.58
C VAL A 143 -6.98 -0.39 12.74
N VAL A 144 -6.21 0.66 12.46
CA VAL A 144 -5.46 1.37 13.50
C VAL A 144 -6.39 2.17 14.41
N ASP A 145 -7.52 2.67 13.93
CA ASP A 145 -8.54 3.31 14.77
C ASP A 145 -9.18 2.29 15.73
N ARG A 146 -9.34 1.04 15.31
CA ARG A 146 -9.89 -0.04 16.16
C ARG A 146 -8.93 -0.50 17.24
N PHE A 147 -7.66 -0.76 16.92
CA PHE A 147 -6.70 -1.35 17.87
C PHE A 147 -5.84 -0.30 18.59
N GLY A 148 -5.59 0.84 17.97
CA GLY A 148 -4.77 1.91 18.52
C GLY A 148 -3.35 1.48 18.84
N ALA A 149 -2.78 2.07 19.89
CA ALA A 149 -1.43 1.80 20.37
C ALA A 149 -1.35 0.64 21.39
N ASN A 150 -2.51 0.09 21.83
CA ASN A 150 -2.50 -1.03 22.78
C ASN A 150 -2.30 -2.38 22.08
N VAL A 151 -1.22 -2.47 21.32
CA VAL A 151 -0.80 -3.65 20.56
C VAL A 151 0.68 -3.92 20.81
N THR A 152 1.12 -5.16 20.60
CA THR A 152 2.55 -5.50 20.56
C THR A 152 3.21 -4.88 19.32
N GLY A 153 2.47 -4.74 18.23
CA GLY A 153 2.88 -4.11 16.99
C GLY A 153 1.95 -4.48 15.83
N TYR A 154 2.26 -3.90 14.67
CA TYR A 154 1.64 -4.25 13.39
C TYR A 154 2.67 -4.95 12.50
N LEU A 155 2.33 -6.12 12.00
CA LEU A 155 3.06 -6.84 10.96
C LEU A 155 2.26 -6.73 9.66
N VAL A 156 2.74 -5.93 8.72
CA VAL A 156 2.17 -5.83 7.38
C VAL A 156 2.87 -6.86 6.49
N VAL A 157 2.09 -7.65 5.75
CA VAL A 157 2.61 -8.71 4.88
C VAL A 157 2.44 -8.31 3.42
N GLU A 158 3.57 -8.18 2.72
CA GLU A 158 3.63 -7.89 1.29
C GLU A 158 4.13 -9.11 0.53
N GLY A 159 3.32 -9.63 -0.40
CA GLY A 159 3.56 -10.93 -1.02
C GLY A 159 4.92 -11.05 -1.69
N ALA A 160 5.35 -10.06 -2.44
CA ALA A 160 6.58 -10.08 -3.24
C ALA A 160 7.78 -9.34 -2.60
N ALA A 161 7.73 -9.01 -1.30
CA ALA A 161 8.74 -8.20 -0.62
C ALA A 161 9.79 -8.99 0.16
N LEU A 162 9.92 -10.30 -0.02
CA LEU A 162 10.93 -11.11 0.69
C LEU A 162 12.35 -10.60 0.38
N GLY A 163 13.16 -10.46 1.42
CA GLY A 163 14.50 -9.86 1.35
C GLY A 163 14.50 -8.37 1.72
N HIS A 164 13.35 -7.81 2.09
CA HIS A 164 13.24 -6.45 2.60
C HIS A 164 12.47 -6.41 3.92
N VAL A 165 12.87 -5.51 4.80
CA VAL A 165 12.11 -5.12 6.00
C VAL A 165 11.87 -3.62 5.92
N TYR A 166 10.60 -3.22 5.79
CA TYR A 166 10.26 -1.79 5.82
C TYR A 166 9.99 -1.38 7.26
N HIS A 167 10.62 -0.33 7.69
CA HIS A 167 10.45 0.29 8.99
C HIS A 167 10.27 1.81 8.90
N ARG A 168 10.26 2.32 7.67
CA ARG A 168 10.02 3.74 7.34
C ARG A 168 8.92 3.85 6.31
N ALA A 169 7.99 4.72 6.56
CA ALA A 169 6.86 5.04 5.69
C ALA A 169 7.17 6.27 4.84
N VAL A 170 7.16 6.12 3.52
CA VAL A 170 7.26 7.25 2.60
C VAL A 170 5.91 7.96 2.54
N GLY A 171 5.90 9.25 2.92
CA GLY A 171 4.71 10.07 2.83
C GLY A 171 4.38 10.41 1.38
N VAL A 172 3.08 10.51 1.09
CA VAL A 172 2.54 10.84 -0.23
C VAL A 172 1.50 11.93 -0.10
N HIS A 173 1.57 12.93 -0.98
CA HIS A 173 0.52 13.94 -1.14
C HIS A 173 0.19 14.09 -2.63
N ARG A 174 -1.09 13.92 -2.97
CA ARG A 174 -1.55 13.96 -4.36
C ARG A 174 -2.56 15.05 -4.56
N TYR A 175 -2.36 15.83 -5.61
CA TYR A 175 -3.30 16.86 -6.05
C TYR A 175 -3.90 16.54 -7.41
N ARG A 176 -5.19 16.86 -7.58
CA ARG A 176 -5.76 17.24 -8.85
C ARG A 176 -5.81 18.75 -8.91
N ILE A 177 -5.08 19.36 -9.86
CA ILE A 177 -5.03 20.81 -10.05
C ILE A 177 -5.82 21.14 -11.31
N SER A 178 -6.82 22.01 -11.18
CA SER A 178 -7.71 22.42 -12.28
C SER A 178 -7.52 23.89 -12.58
N ALA A 179 -7.43 24.25 -13.85
CA ALA A 179 -7.42 25.63 -14.32
C ALA A 179 -8.70 25.91 -15.10
N LYS A 180 -9.34 27.07 -14.84
CA LYS A 180 -10.54 27.54 -15.52
C LYS A 180 -10.36 28.98 -16.02
N THR A 181 -10.85 29.22 -17.24
CA THR A 181 -10.86 30.52 -17.91
C THR A 181 -12.19 30.71 -18.67
N ALA A 182 -12.39 31.88 -19.28
CA ALA A 182 -13.60 32.12 -20.11
C ALA A 182 -13.64 31.25 -21.37
N GLY A 183 -12.47 30.80 -21.86
CA GLY A 183 -12.39 30.18 -23.18
C GLY A 183 -12.57 31.17 -24.31
N GLY A 184 -12.83 30.66 -25.53
CA GLY A 184 -13.11 31.50 -26.69
C GLY A 184 -12.71 30.90 -28.03
N HIS A 185 -12.84 31.65 -29.10
CA HIS A 185 -12.40 31.27 -30.44
C HIS A 185 -10.94 31.71 -30.65
N ALA A 186 -10.07 30.78 -31.05
CA ALA A 186 -8.63 31.01 -31.11
C ALA A 186 -8.19 32.22 -31.95
N TRP A 187 -8.97 32.62 -32.94
CA TRP A 187 -8.72 33.80 -33.78
C TRP A 187 -9.35 35.07 -33.20
N SER A 188 -10.66 35.03 -32.94
CA SER A 188 -11.42 36.23 -32.54
C SER A 188 -11.07 36.71 -31.15
N ASP A 189 -10.80 35.77 -30.24
CA ASP A 189 -10.51 36.03 -28.82
C ASP A 189 -9.02 35.83 -28.51
N TYR A 190 -8.16 36.06 -29.53
CA TYR A 190 -6.71 35.98 -29.33
C TYR A 190 -6.24 36.95 -28.23
N GLY A 191 -5.46 36.43 -27.27
CA GLY A 191 -5.03 37.17 -26.08
C GLY A 191 -5.84 36.87 -24.83
N HIS A 192 -7.00 36.18 -24.94
CA HIS A 192 -7.66 35.64 -23.77
C HIS A 192 -6.80 34.50 -23.12
N PRO A 193 -6.83 34.37 -21.79
CA PRO A 193 -6.12 33.31 -21.12
C PRO A 193 -6.69 31.93 -21.50
N SER A 194 -5.81 30.99 -21.82
CA SER A 194 -6.17 29.58 -22.09
C SER A 194 -5.83 28.73 -20.90
N ALA A 195 -6.79 27.97 -20.38
CA ALA A 195 -6.58 27.07 -19.26
C ALA A 195 -5.43 26.06 -19.49
N VAL A 196 -5.26 25.60 -20.74
CA VAL A 196 -4.13 24.70 -21.11
C VAL A 196 -2.81 25.45 -21.01
N HIS A 197 -2.70 26.69 -21.47
CA HIS A 197 -1.46 27.46 -21.37
C HIS A 197 -1.11 27.78 -19.91
N GLU A 198 -2.11 28.16 -19.10
CA GLU A 198 -1.92 28.45 -17.68
C GLU A 198 -1.41 27.23 -16.92
N LEU A 199 -2.03 26.07 -17.18
CA LEU A 199 -1.65 24.83 -16.53
C LEU A 199 -0.28 24.33 -16.99
N ALA A 200 0.06 24.51 -18.28
CA ALA A 200 1.39 24.18 -18.78
C ALA A 200 2.48 25.05 -18.15
N ALA A 201 2.24 26.36 -17.99
CA ALA A 201 3.14 27.28 -17.32
C ALA A 201 3.30 26.93 -15.82
N LEU A 202 2.23 26.58 -15.13
CA LEU A 202 2.26 26.11 -13.75
C LEU A 202 3.05 24.79 -13.64
N THR A 203 2.81 23.83 -14.54
CA THR A 203 3.53 22.55 -14.60
C THR A 203 5.03 22.77 -14.74
N ALA A 204 5.45 23.67 -15.64
CA ALA A 204 6.88 23.99 -15.82
C ALA A 204 7.50 24.56 -14.53
N ARG A 205 6.78 25.44 -13.81
CA ARG A 205 7.24 25.99 -12.53
C ARG A 205 7.31 24.92 -11.43
N ILE A 206 6.33 24.04 -11.33
CA ILE A 206 6.34 22.90 -10.39
C ILE A 206 7.52 21.98 -10.70
N ALA A 207 7.72 21.59 -11.95
CA ALA A 207 8.79 20.69 -12.37
C ALA A 207 10.20 21.28 -12.17
N ALA A 208 10.33 22.62 -12.13
CA ALA A 208 11.58 23.32 -11.86
C ALA A 208 11.93 23.43 -10.37
N LEU A 209 11.08 22.95 -9.45
CA LEU A 209 11.38 22.98 -8.02
C LEU A 209 12.60 22.11 -7.70
N THR A 210 13.59 22.69 -7.05
CA THR A 210 14.74 21.94 -6.52
C THR A 210 14.32 21.16 -5.29
N LEU A 211 14.55 19.85 -5.27
CA LEU A 211 14.18 18.95 -4.19
C LEU A 211 15.43 18.34 -3.53
N PRO A 212 15.38 18.05 -2.22
CA PRO A 212 16.47 17.36 -1.55
C PRO A 212 16.60 15.90 -2.03
N LEU A 213 17.85 15.43 -2.16
CA LEU A 213 18.16 14.03 -2.42
C LEU A 213 18.15 13.21 -1.11
N THR A 214 18.43 13.86 0.02
CA THR A 214 18.40 13.26 1.37
C THR A 214 17.81 14.28 2.35
N PRO A 215 16.66 13.99 2.97
CA PRO A 215 15.81 12.83 2.73
C PRO A 215 15.25 12.85 1.30
N ARG A 216 15.13 11.67 0.69
CA ARG A 216 14.64 11.56 -0.69
C ARG A 216 13.25 12.16 -0.81
N THR A 217 13.13 13.14 -1.71
CA THR A 217 11.88 13.84 -1.99
C THR A 217 11.67 13.90 -3.49
N THR A 218 10.47 13.61 -3.95
CA THR A 218 10.15 13.52 -5.39
C THR A 218 8.83 14.20 -5.69
N LEU A 219 8.68 14.65 -6.92
CA LEU A 219 7.41 15.06 -7.50
C LEU A 219 7.27 14.53 -8.91
N ASN A 220 6.03 14.31 -9.34
CA ASN A 220 5.72 13.88 -10.70
C ASN A 220 4.33 14.36 -11.11
N VAL A 221 4.25 15.07 -12.23
CA VAL A 221 2.98 15.31 -12.92
C VAL A 221 2.70 14.10 -13.79
N GLY A 222 1.87 13.18 -13.29
CA GLY A 222 1.59 11.90 -13.95
C GLY A 222 0.56 11.98 -15.06
N ARG A 223 -0.31 12.99 -15.01
CA ARG A 223 -1.39 13.21 -15.99
C ARG A 223 -1.63 14.67 -16.19
N ILE A 224 -1.88 15.07 -17.45
CA ILE A 224 -2.32 16.41 -17.84
C ILE A 224 -3.30 16.29 -19.00
N ALA A 225 -4.42 17.04 -18.94
CA ALA A 225 -5.45 17.04 -19.97
C ALA A 225 -6.17 18.39 -20.02
N GLY A 226 -6.73 18.77 -21.18
CA GLY A 226 -7.52 19.99 -21.31
C GLY A 226 -7.81 20.38 -22.75
N GLY A 227 -8.72 21.35 -22.90
CA GLY A 227 -9.18 21.83 -24.20
C GLY A 227 -10.18 20.90 -24.88
N THR A 228 -10.81 21.39 -25.96
CA THR A 228 -11.84 20.66 -26.71
C THR A 228 -11.51 20.52 -28.18
N SER A 229 -10.91 21.56 -28.80
CA SER A 229 -10.50 21.54 -30.20
C SER A 229 -9.31 22.46 -30.45
N ILE A 230 -8.66 22.29 -31.61
CA ILE A 230 -7.42 23.00 -31.96
C ILE A 230 -7.64 24.51 -32.14
N ASN A 231 -8.83 24.94 -32.54
CA ASN A 231 -9.18 26.35 -32.79
C ASN A 231 -10.01 27.00 -31.66
N THR A 232 -9.97 26.41 -30.46
CA THR A 232 -10.63 26.91 -29.26
C THR A 232 -9.58 27.35 -28.22
N VAL A 233 -9.74 28.53 -27.63
CA VAL A 233 -9.07 28.91 -26.39
C VAL A 233 -9.66 28.03 -25.29
N ALA A 234 -8.83 27.19 -24.65
CA ALA A 234 -9.32 26.21 -23.70
C ALA A 234 -9.91 26.87 -22.43
N ALA A 235 -11.17 26.55 -22.13
CA ALA A 235 -11.83 27.01 -20.92
C ALA A 235 -11.42 26.21 -19.66
N GLU A 236 -11.07 24.93 -19.84
CA GLU A 236 -10.73 24.04 -18.72
C GLU A 236 -9.51 23.18 -19.06
N ALA A 237 -8.69 22.94 -18.04
CA ALA A 237 -7.60 21.97 -18.05
C ALA A 237 -7.35 21.42 -16.64
N SER A 238 -6.80 20.23 -16.53
CA SER A 238 -6.44 19.61 -15.25
C SER A 238 -5.15 18.82 -15.33
N LEU A 239 -4.47 18.68 -14.20
CA LEU A 239 -3.32 17.78 -14.03
C LEU A 239 -3.45 16.99 -12.71
N GLU A 240 -2.74 15.85 -12.62
CA GLU A 240 -2.60 15.08 -11.41
C GLU A 240 -1.12 15.04 -11.02
N LEU A 241 -0.83 15.49 -9.79
CA LEU A 241 0.50 15.64 -9.21
C LEU A 241 0.66 14.66 -8.05
N ASP A 242 1.74 13.87 -8.07
CA ASP A 242 2.20 13.01 -6.98
C ASP A 242 3.45 13.62 -6.35
N MET A 243 3.44 13.82 -5.04
CA MET A 243 4.54 14.33 -4.23
C MET A 243 4.86 13.33 -3.14
N ARG A 244 6.15 12.98 -2.97
CA ARG A 244 6.58 11.99 -1.97
C ARG A 244 7.81 12.44 -1.22
N SER A 245 7.93 12.03 0.04
CA SER A 245 9.14 12.22 0.83
C SER A 245 9.30 11.16 1.92
N GLU A 246 10.55 10.82 2.24
CA GLU A 246 10.91 10.02 3.43
C GLU A 246 10.79 10.85 4.72
N SER A 247 10.65 12.19 4.63
CA SER A 247 10.54 13.10 5.76
C SER A 247 9.20 13.83 5.74
N PRO A 248 8.42 13.81 6.83
CA PRO A 248 7.19 14.60 6.95
C PRO A 248 7.43 16.08 6.68
N ALA A 249 8.46 16.66 7.28
CA ALA A 249 8.78 18.08 7.15
C ALA A 249 9.16 18.48 5.71
N SER A 250 9.89 17.61 4.99
CA SER A 250 10.24 17.86 3.57
C SER A 250 9.02 17.73 2.66
N LEU A 251 8.09 16.82 2.96
CA LEU A 251 6.82 16.72 2.22
C LEU A 251 5.95 17.96 2.44
N GLU A 252 5.80 18.41 3.68
CA GLU A 252 5.05 19.62 4.02
C GLU A 252 5.65 20.87 3.37
N ASP A 253 7.00 20.98 3.33
CA ASP A 253 7.67 22.06 2.63
C ASP A 253 7.36 22.04 1.13
N LEU A 254 7.45 20.87 0.50
CA LEU A 254 7.11 20.72 -0.91
C LEU A 254 5.66 21.11 -1.19
N VAL A 255 4.71 20.63 -0.38
CA VAL A 255 3.28 20.98 -0.51
C VAL A 255 3.09 22.49 -0.40
N ARG A 256 3.65 23.17 0.62
CA ARG A 256 3.56 24.62 0.77
C ARG A 256 4.11 25.38 -0.45
N ARG A 257 5.23 24.92 -1.02
CA ARG A 257 5.82 25.54 -2.23
C ARG A 257 4.94 25.38 -3.45
N VAL A 258 4.29 24.21 -3.61
CA VAL A 258 3.33 23.98 -4.68
C VAL A 258 2.07 24.83 -4.48
N ASP A 259 1.55 24.91 -3.26
CA ASP A 259 0.40 25.77 -2.93
C ASP A 259 0.65 27.24 -3.28
N ALA A 260 1.84 27.75 -2.93
CA ALA A 260 2.24 29.11 -3.29
C ALA A 260 2.30 29.34 -4.83
N LEU A 261 2.70 28.32 -5.60
CA LEU A 261 2.69 28.38 -7.08
C LEU A 261 1.26 28.40 -7.64
N ILE A 262 0.36 27.61 -7.03
CA ILE A 262 -1.07 27.55 -7.39
C ILE A 262 -1.75 28.88 -7.09
N GLU A 263 -1.52 29.44 -5.89
CA GLU A 263 -2.05 30.74 -5.51
C GLU A 263 -1.57 31.84 -6.44
N ALA A 264 -0.28 31.88 -6.76
CA ALA A 264 0.31 32.85 -7.68
C ALA A 264 -0.13 32.71 -9.14
N ALA A 265 -0.75 31.60 -9.52
CA ALA A 265 -1.33 31.40 -10.84
C ALA A 265 -2.72 32.05 -10.98
N ASN A 266 -3.39 32.33 -9.86
CA ASN A 266 -4.70 32.97 -9.85
C ASN A 266 -4.58 34.46 -10.19
N ARG A 267 -5.44 34.95 -11.10
CA ARG A 267 -5.56 36.35 -11.49
C ARG A 267 -6.88 36.60 -12.19
N PRO A 268 -7.27 37.87 -12.46
CA PRO A 268 -8.48 38.13 -13.20
C PRO A 268 -8.57 37.34 -14.50
N GLY A 269 -9.65 36.57 -14.67
CA GLY A 269 -9.89 35.71 -15.82
C GLY A 269 -9.23 34.33 -15.78
N VAL A 270 -8.45 34.02 -14.72
CA VAL A 270 -7.82 32.70 -14.51
C VAL A 270 -8.07 32.24 -13.09
N ARG A 271 -8.70 31.08 -12.93
CA ARG A 271 -8.89 30.41 -11.64
C ARG A 271 -8.18 29.08 -11.64
N VAL A 272 -7.30 28.87 -10.66
CA VAL A 272 -6.57 27.62 -10.45
C VAL A 272 -6.87 27.10 -9.05
N GLU A 273 -7.30 25.86 -8.94
CA GLU A 273 -7.68 25.21 -7.68
C GLU A 273 -7.00 23.85 -7.58
N ALA A 274 -6.62 23.47 -6.36
CA ALA A 274 -6.14 22.14 -6.05
C ALA A 274 -7.15 21.38 -5.17
N GLU A 275 -7.39 20.14 -5.53
CA GLU A 275 -8.13 19.14 -4.76
C GLU A 275 -7.14 18.08 -4.27
N VAL A 276 -7.13 17.78 -2.96
CA VAL A 276 -6.37 16.65 -2.43
C VAL A 276 -7.07 15.36 -2.84
N ILE A 277 -6.41 14.54 -3.65
CA ILE A 277 -6.95 13.25 -4.13
C ILE A 277 -6.25 12.05 -3.49
N GLY A 278 -5.29 12.26 -2.57
CA GLY A 278 -4.64 11.22 -1.80
C GLY A 278 -3.64 11.80 -0.80
N HIS A 279 -3.62 11.24 0.41
CA HIS A 279 -2.71 11.64 1.46
C HIS A 279 -2.32 10.44 2.34
N ARG A 280 -1.06 9.99 2.20
CA ARG A 280 -0.47 8.96 3.04
C ARG A 280 0.57 9.63 3.94
N PRO A 281 0.45 9.53 5.28
CA PRO A 281 1.40 10.15 6.20
C PRO A 281 2.75 9.43 6.15
N ALA A 282 3.84 10.16 6.38
CA ALA A 282 5.16 9.58 6.65
C ALA A 282 5.30 9.22 8.13
N GLY A 283 6.20 8.29 8.44
CA GLY A 283 6.54 7.91 9.79
C GLY A 283 7.61 6.83 9.81
N GLU A 284 8.27 6.65 10.95
CA GLU A 284 9.31 5.63 11.06
C GLU A 284 9.48 5.15 12.51
N ILE A 285 10.05 3.96 12.65
CA ILE A 285 10.71 3.50 13.87
C ILE A 285 12.20 3.26 13.57
N PRO A 286 13.11 3.48 14.54
CA PRO A 286 14.53 3.31 14.27
C PRO A 286 14.89 1.87 13.90
N ALA A 287 15.93 1.69 13.11
CA ALA A 287 16.43 0.36 12.73
C ALA A 287 16.80 -0.52 13.95
N SER A 288 17.16 0.12 15.08
CA SER A 288 17.43 -0.53 16.37
C SER A 288 16.18 -0.82 17.20
N HIS A 289 14.97 -0.53 16.68
CA HIS A 289 13.74 -0.88 17.39
C HIS A 289 13.62 -2.43 17.48
N PRO A 290 13.28 -3.02 18.65
CA PRO A 290 13.24 -4.46 18.83
C PRO A 290 12.38 -5.22 17.81
N LEU A 291 11.29 -4.61 17.34
CA LEU A 291 10.43 -5.19 16.30
C LEU A 291 11.16 -5.31 14.94
N VAL A 292 11.98 -4.31 14.59
CA VAL A 292 12.79 -4.31 13.36
C VAL A 292 13.90 -5.35 13.45
N GLU A 293 14.62 -5.36 14.59
CA GLU A 293 15.69 -6.34 14.83
C GLU A 293 15.15 -7.77 14.79
N LEU A 294 13.95 -8.01 15.33
CA LEU A 294 13.29 -9.31 15.24
C LEU A 294 12.97 -9.69 13.78
N ALA A 295 12.38 -8.78 13.00
CA ALA A 295 12.05 -9.04 11.60
C ALA A 295 13.32 -9.36 10.78
N VAL A 296 14.39 -8.62 11.00
CA VAL A 296 15.71 -8.87 10.40
C VAL A 296 16.26 -10.24 10.84
N ALA A 297 16.22 -10.56 12.13
CA ALA A 297 16.72 -11.83 12.64
C ALA A 297 15.96 -13.03 12.07
N CYS A 298 14.61 -12.94 11.99
CA CYS A 298 13.78 -14.01 11.42
C CYS A 298 14.06 -14.22 9.92
N THR A 299 14.29 -13.15 9.16
CA THR A 299 14.66 -13.23 7.74
C THR A 299 16.06 -13.84 7.56
N ARG A 300 17.02 -13.40 8.36
CA ARG A 300 18.40 -13.97 8.37
C ARG A 300 18.43 -15.45 8.72
N ALA A 301 17.58 -15.89 9.65
CA ALA A 301 17.47 -17.31 10.02
C ALA A 301 17.05 -18.20 8.82
N GLN A 302 16.45 -17.60 7.79
CA GLN A 302 16.11 -18.30 6.54
C GLN A 302 17.20 -18.19 5.46
N GLY A 303 18.41 -17.72 5.81
CA GLY A 303 19.53 -17.55 4.89
C GLY A 303 19.35 -16.37 3.91
N ILE A 304 18.57 -15.37 4.28
CA ILE A 304 18.33 -14.16 3.47
C ILE A 304 18.79 -12.94 4.28
N GLU A 305 19.73 -12.17 3.74
CA GLU A 305 20.11 -10.89 4.33
C GLU A 305 19.13 -9.80 3.89
N PRO A 306 18.30 -9.25 4.79
CA PRO A 306 17.29 -8.29 4.38
C PRO A 306 17.86 -6.88 4.25
N GLY A 307 17.43 -6.17 3.20
CA GLY A 307 17.60 -4.72 3.10
C GLY A 307 16.61 -3.99 4.01
N LEU A 308 17.12 -3.02 4.80
CA LEU A 308 16.27 -2.09 5.54
C LEU A 308 15.89 -0.93 4.63
N ILE A 309 14.62 -0.80 4.31
CA ILE A 309 14.15 0.20 3.35
C ILE A 309 12.92 0.97 3.82
N GLY A 310 12.58 2.04 3.11
CA GLY A 310 11.33 2.76 3.23
C GLY A 310 10.41 2.47 2.05
N GLY A 311 9.11 2.47 2.30
CA GLY A 311 8.08 2.29 1.27
C GLY A 311 6.79 2.99 1.63
N SER A 312 5.86 3.10 0.70
CA SER A 312 4.50 3.58 0.97
C SER A 312 3.57 2.38 0.93
N THR A 313 3.17 1.91 2.10
CA THR A 313 2.36 0.71 2.34
C THR A 313 1.36 0.97 3.48
N ASP A 314 0.59 -0.02 3.86
CA ASP A 314 -0.27 0.01 5.04
C ASP A 314 0.47 0.39 6.34
N ALA A 315 1.77 0.09 6.45
CA ALA A 315 2.58 0.48 7.59
C ALA A 315 2.69 2.00 7.80
N ASN A 316 2.36 2.82 6.78
CA ASN A 316 2.33 4.27 6.91
C ASN A 316 1.41 4.74 8.04
N VAL A 317 0.26 4.08 8.20
CA VAL A 317 -0.74 4.51 9.20
C VAL A 317 -0.24 4.31 10.62
N PRO A 318 0.15 3.11 11.09
CA PRO A 318 0.65 2.94 12.44
C PRO A 318 1.96 3.70 12.67
N LEU A 319 2.92 3.68 11.73
CA LEU A 319 4.20 4.39 11.87
C LEU A 319 4.02 5.89 12.04
N SER A 320 3.12 6.52 11.30
CA SER A 320 2.83 7.95 11.42
C SER A 320 2.21 8.36 12.77
N ARG A 321 1.62 7.40 13.47
CA ARG A 321 1.05 7.58 14.81
C ARG A 321 2.04 7.19 15.93
N GLY A 322 3.29 6.90 15.57
CA GLY A 322 4.31 6.44 16.52
C GLY A 322 4.06 5.03 17.07
N ILE A 323 3.24 4.23 16.38
CA ILE A 323 2.94 2.85 16.78
C ILE A 323 3.89 1.91 16.03
N PRO A 324 4.56 0.97 16.72
CA PRO A 324 5.50 0.07 16.07
C PRO A 324 4.88 -0.78 14.98
N ALA A 325 5.46 -0.72 13.77
CA ALA A 325 5.07 -1.53 12.64
C ALA A 325 6.27 -1.91 11.78
N VAL A 326 6.21 -3.07 11.15
CA VAL A 326 7.17 -3.53 10.16
C VAL A 326 6.45 -4.19 8.99
N VAL A 327 7.07 -4.12 7.80
CA VAL A 327 6.61 -4.88 6.63
C VAL A 327 7.58 -6.02 6.37
N MET A 328 7.05 -7.22 6.15
CA MET A 328 7.82 -8.41 5.76
C MET A 328 7.20 -9.06 4.52
N GLY A 329 8.05 -9.72 3.73
CA GLY A 329 7.62 -10.39 2.50
C GLY A 329 7.44 -11.90 2.64
N VAL A 330 6.66 -12.46 1.71
CA VAL A 330 6.39 -13.90 1.60
C VAL A 330 7.32 -14.57 0.60
N THR A 331 7.50 -13.94 -0.57
CA THR A 331 8.36 -14.44 -1.65
C THR A 331 9.00 -13.30 -2.41
N MET A 332 9.81 -13.65 -3.41
CA MET A 332 10.36 -12.71 -4.38
C MET A 332 9.45 -12.65 -5.60
N GLY A 333 9.43 -11.51 -6.28
CA GLY A 333 8.64 -11.31 -7.48
C GLY A 333 9.06 -10.08 -8.24
N GLY A 334 8.31 -9.72 -9.25
CA GLY A 334 8.54 -8.50 -10.03
C GLY A 334 7.38 -8.18 -10.95
N GLY A 335 7.49 -7.03 -11.61
CA GLY A 335 6.46 -6.54 -12.53
C GLY A 335 5.18 -6.06 -11.82
N ALA A 336 5.23 -5.75 -10.52
CA ALA A 336 4.10 -5.21 -9.78
C ALA A 336 3.42 -4.05 -10.54
N HIS A 337 2.09 -3.95 -10.43
CA HIS A 337 1.26 -2.97 -11.15
C HIS A 337 1.26 -3.13 -12.69
N THR A 338 1.73 -4.26 -13.22
CA THR A 338 1.65 -4.57 -14.65
C THR A 338 1.04 -5.95 -14.91
N PRO A 339 0.47 -6.20 -16.09
CA PRO A 339 -0.01 -7.54 -16.45
C PRO A 339 1.09 -8.62 -16.49
N ALA A 340 2.36 -8.23 -16.46
CA ALA A 340 3.52 -9.12 -16.46
C ALA A 340 4.01 -9.48 -15.05
N GLU A 341 3.26 -9.14 -14.02
CA GLU A 341 3.57 -9.44 -12.63
C GLU A 341 3.77 -10.96 -12.41
N TYR A 342 4.74 -11.29 -11.56
CA TYR A 342 5.02 -12.67 -11.21
C TYR A 342 5.55 -12.80 -9.79
N VAL A 343 5.44 -14.01 -9.24
CA VAL A 343 6.09 -14.44 -8.01
C VAL A 343 6.94 -15.69 -8.24
N ASP A 344 8.03 -15.81 -7.51
CA ASP A 344 8.86 -17.02 -7.44
C ASP A 344 8.28 -17.99 -6.39
N VAL A 345 8.11 -19.27 -6.73
CA VAL A 345 7.47 -20.28 -5.85
C VAL A 345 8.45 -20.80 -4.79
N GLU A 346 9.70 -21.05 -5.17
CA GLU A 346 10.70 -21.65 -4.28
C GLU A 346 10.93 -20.85 -2.98
N PRO A 347 11.02 -19.49 -3.00
CA PRO A 347 11.26 -18.73 -1.77
C PRO A 347 10.08 -18.67 -0.80
N VAL A 348 8.85 -19.03 -1.21
CA VAL A 348 7.64 -18.97 -0.35
C VAL A 348 7.85 -19.70 0.99
N MET A 349 8.50 -20.88 0.97
CA MET A 349 8.80 -21.61 2.20
C MET A 349 9.65 -20.79 3.17
N ARG A 350 10.64 -20.07 2.66
CA ARG A 350 11.53 -19.25 3.50
C ARG A 350 10.82 -18.04 4.08
N GLY A 351 10.03 -17.34 3.26
CA GLY A 351 9.25 -16.21 3.75
C GLY A 351 8.21 -16.61 4.79
N MET A 352 7.47 -17.67 4.53
CA MET A 352 6.51 -18.21 5.48
C MET A 352 7.15 -18.65 6.81
N LYS A 353 8.33 -19.25 6.78
CA LYS A 353 9.09 -19.59 8.00
C LYS A 353 9.56 -18.35 8.75
N ALA A 354 10.02 -17.31 8.05
CA ALA A 354 10.39 -16.04 8.67
C ALA A 354 9.20 -15.39 9.40
N LEU A 355 8.02 -15.36 8.74
CA LEU A 355 6.78 -14.85 9.34
C LEU A 355 6.34 -15.70 10.54
N GLU A 356 6.37 -17.02 10.44
CA GLU A 356 6.05 -17.95 11.52
C GLU A 356 6.96 -17.71 12.74
N GLU A 357 8.28 -17.63 12.55
CA GLU A 357 9.26 -17.37 13.60
C GLU A 357 9.03 -15.98 14.24
N PHE A 358 8.64 -14.98 13.44
CA PHE A 358 8.28 -13.67 13.97
C PHE A 358 7.08 -13.75 14.91
N LEU A 359 6.00 -14.47 14.55
CA LEU A 359 4.83 -14.66 15.41
C LEU A 359 5.19 -15.36 16.73
N GLU A 360 6.10 -16.34 16.71
CA GLU A 360 6.52 -17.07 17.91
C GLU A 360 7.34 -16.20 18.87
N ARG A 361 8.14 -15.26 18.35
CA ARG A 361 9.14 -14.52 19.13
C ARG A 361 8.73 -13.10 19.51
N VAL A 362 7.68 -12.52 18.89
CA VAL A 362 7.34 -11.12 19.02
C VAL A 362 7.05 -10.67 20.45
N TRP A 363 6.48 -11.51 21.30
CA TRP A 363 6.26 -11.21 22.72
C TRP A 363 7.50 -11.44 23.61
N GLY A 364 8.61 -11.88 23.06
CA GLY A 364 9.89 -12.02 23.76
C GLY A 364 10.81 -10.82 23.62
N ILE A 365 10.49 -9.87 22.77
CA ILE A 365 11.25 -8.64 22.60
C ILE A 365 11.05 -7.73 23.83
N ARG A 366 12.15 -7.14 24.31
CA ARG A 366 12.08 -6.13 25.39
C ARG A 366 11.90 -4.76 24.73
N SER A 367 10.85 -4.07 25.16
CA SER A 367 10.59 -2.66 24.77
C SER A 367 11.63 -1.73 25.35
#